data_7a4ef2836217debd049a748eda6decd3
#
_entry.id   7a4ef2836217debd049a748eda6decd3
#
_cell.length_a   1.000
_cell.length_b   1.000
_cell.length_c   1.000
_cell.angle_alpha   90.00
_cell.angle_beta   90.00
_cell.angle_gamma   90.00
#
_symmetry.space_group_name_H-M   'P 1'
#
loop_
_entity.id
_entity.type
_entity.pdbx_description
1 polymer ?
#
loop_
_entity_poly.entity_id
_entity_poly.type
_entity_poly.pdbx_seq_one_letter_code
_entity_poly.pdbx_strand_id
1 'polypeptide(L)'
;MEEKPKFQLPGVGLRNLKTAFSAALCAALYFLIGRNPTFACIGAVYGMGSDMGDSWKQGGNRLIGTVIGGFLGMALFWLYRVLNPSGETRALLVPLLALGVVVLIVLAQIFQWPTAVQPGSVVLCIILFNTPVDTYVSYALNRMVDTGVGVIFSMLINYLLPRERLEPWLEKLRGSSGRVQSGES
;
A
#
# COMPACT_ATOMS: atom_id res chain seq x y z
N MET A 1 2.81 44.48 16.75
CA MET A 1 3.31 43.89 15.49
C MET A 1 3.32 42.38 15.69
N GLU A 2 2.29 41.69 15.17
CA GLU A 2 2.26 40.21 15.19
C GLU A 2 3.25 39.69 14.16
N GLU A 3 4.30 39.00 14.63
CA GLU A 3 5.20 38.26 13.75
C GLU A 3 4.41 37.14 13.02
N LYS A 4 4.28 37.26 11.72
CA LYS A 4 3.71 36.22 10.87
C LYS A 4 4.56 34.95 11.06
N PRO A 5 3.93 33.77 11.33
CA PRO A 5 4.66 32.53 11.46
C PRO A 5 5.45 32.27 10.18
N LYS A 6 6.77 32.18 10.31
CA LYS A 6 7.67 31.80 9.19
C LYS A 6 7.27 30.39 8.76
N PHE A 7 6.74 30.27 7.56
CA PHE A 7 6.43 28.97 6.93
C PHE A 7 7.76 28.21 6.74
N GLN A 8 8.02 27.26 7.65
CA GLN A 8 9.15 26.34 7.51
C GLN A 8 8.66 25.13 6.71
N LEU A 9 9.25 24.91 5.54
CA LEU A 9 9.01 23.70 4.76
C LEU A 9 9.40 22.48 5.60
N PRO A 10 8.50 21.51 5.80
CA PRO A 10 8.84 20.29 6.53
C PRO A 10 9.97 19.55 5.80
N GLY A 11 11.05 19.26 6.51
CA GLY A 11 12.17 18.52 5.95
C GLY A 11 11.73 17.12 5.47
N VAL A 12 12.03 16.79 4.22
CA VAL A 12 11.76 15.44 3.67
C VAL A 12 12.66 14.45 4.41
N GLY A 13 12.07 13.60 5.23
CA GLY A 13 12.79 12.56 5.97
C GLY A 13 13.32 11.45 5.05
N LEU A 14 14.37 10.76 5.48
CA LEU A 14 15.01 9.66 4.75
C LEU A 14 14.02 8.55 4.35
N ARG A 15 13.07 8.23 5.24
CA ARG A 15 12.00 7.26 4.96
C ARG A 15 11.18 7.68 3.73
N ASN A 16 10.79 8.95 3.65
CA ASN A 16 9.98 9.46 2.54
C ASN A 16 10.74 9.37 1.20
N LEU A 17 12.05 9.66 1.22
CA LEU A 17 12.90 9.53 0.04
C LEU A 17 13.03 8.08 -0.43
N LYS A 18 13.26 7.15 0.49
CA LYS A 18 13.28 5.71 0.19
C LYS A 18 11.93 5.22 -0.35
N THR A 19 10.82 5.68 0.23
CA THR A 19 9.48 5.34 -0.21
C THR A 19 9.24 5.80 -1.66
N ALA A 20 9.58 7.05 -1.97
CA ALA A 20 9.45 7.59 -3.32
C ALA A 20 10.33 6.82 -4.32
N PHE A 21 11.57 6.52 -3.95
CA PHE A 21 12.50 5.76 -4.78
C PHE A 21 12.01 4.32 -5.02
N SER A 22 11.54 3.64 -4.00
CA SER A 22 10.97 2.29 -4.09
C SER A 22 9.75 2.25 -5.02
N ALA A 23 8.84 3.20 -4.87
CA ALA A 23 7.66 3.30 -5.72
C ALA A 23 8.03 3.59 -7.18
N ALA A 24 8.97 4.52 -7.42
CA ALA A 24 9.43 4.86 -8.77
C ALA A 24 10.12 3.68 -9.46
N LEU A 25 10.98 2.96 -8.74
CA LEU A 25 11.67 1.78 -9.26
C LEU A 25 10.67 0.65 -9.59
N CYS A 26 9.68 0.44 -8.72
CA CYS A 26 8.61 -0.52 -8.92
C CYS A 26 7.77 -0.15 -10.17
N ALA A 27 7.42 1.13 -10.34
CA ALA A 27 6.71 1.61 -11.51
C ALA A 27 7.51 1.38 -12.80
N ALA A 28 8.81 1.71 -12.79
CA ALA A 28 9.69 1.52 -13.94
C ALA A 28 9.76 0.05 -14.35
N LEU A 29 9.92 -0.87 -13.39
CA LEU A 29 9.92 -2.31 -13.66
C LEU A 29 8.60 -2.76 -14.31
N TYR A 30 7.47 -2.31 -13.77
CA TYR A 30 6.15 -2.70 -14.28
C TYR A 30 5.90 -2.16 -15.69
N PHE A 31 6.38 -0.95 -16.01
CA PHE A 31 6.31 -0.43 -17.38
C PHE A 31 7.16 -1.26 -18.36
N LEU A 32 8.35 -1.71 -17.93
CA LEU A 32 9.20 -2.57 -18.77
C LEU A 32 8.53 -3.92 -19.11
N ILE A 33 7.75 -4.48 -18.20
CA ILE A 33 7.02 -5.73 -18.43
C ILE A 33 5.60 -5.54 -18.99
N GLY A 34 5.20 -4.30 -19.30
CA GLY A 34 3.89 -3.97 -19.87
C GLY A 34 2.71 -4.19 -18.92
N ARG A 35 2.92 -4.17 -17.59
CA ARG A 35 1.86 -4.35 -16.57
C ARG A 35 1.51 -3.03 -15.89
N ASN A 36 0.28 -2.95 -15.39
CA ASN A 36 -0.17 -1.79 -14.61
C ASN A 36 0.53 -1.74 -13.25
N PRO A 37 1.30 -0.68 -12.93
CA PRO A 37 2.12 -0.59 -11.72
C PRO A 37 1.34 -0.26 -10.45
N THR A 38 0.06 0.14 -10.54
CA THR A 38 -0.69 0.77 -9.46
C THR A 38 -0.58 0.02 -8.13
N PHE A 39 -0.84 -1.30 -8.13
CA PHE A 39 -0.90 -2.07 -6.87
C PHE A 39 0.47 -2.45 -6.35
N ALA A 40 1.43 -2.62 -7.22
CA ALA A 40 2.81 -2.80 -6.84
C ALA A 40 3.38 -1.50 -6.21
N CYS A 41 3.12 -0.34 -6.79
CA CYS A 41 3.50 0.94 -6.19
C CYS A 41 2.83 1.19 -4.84
N ILE A 42 1.53 0.88 -4.71
CA ILE A 42 0.83 0.95 -3.44
C ILE A 42 1.47 0.01 -2.41
N GLY A 43 1.80 -1.23 -2.81
CA GLY A 43 2.53 -2.18 -1.97
C GLY A 43 3.89 -1.65 -1.52
N ALA A 44 4.65 -1.03 -2.43
CA ALA A 44 5.95 -0.42 -2.14
C ALA A 44 5.85 0.77 -1.17
N VAL A 45 4.84 1.64 -1.34
CA VAL A 45 4.62 2.81 -0.47
C VAL A 45 4.25 2.39 0.95
N TYR A 46 3.29 1.49 1.09
CA TYR A 46 2.81 1.04 2.40
C TYR A 46 3.71 0.00 3.06
N GLY A 47 4.57 -0.68 2.30
CA GLY A 47 5.53 -1.63 2.85
C GLY A 47 6.79 -0.98 3.44
N MET A 48 7.02 0.32 3.20
CA MET A 48 8.21 1.01 3.66
C MET A 48 8.10 1.44 5.13
N GLY A 49 8.86 0.78 6.00
CA GLY A 49 9.02 1.14 7.40
C GLY A 49 10.21 2.07 7.67
N SER A 50 10.34 2.49 8.91
CA SER A 50 11.49 3.27 9.40
C SER A 50 12.76 2.43 9.46
N ASP A 51 12.62 1.17 9.81
CA ASP A 51 13.65 0.13 9.84
C ASP A 51 13.12 -1.18 9.21
N MET A 52 13.94 -2.24 9.22
CA MET A 52 13.56 -3.53 8.63
C MET A 52 12.41 -4.22 9.39
N GLY A 53 12.40 -4.14 10.73
CA GLY A 53 11.33 -4.71 11.55
C GLY A 53 9.99 -4.04 11.28
N ASP A 54 10.01 -2.73 11.15
CA ASP A 54 8.85 -1.90 10.84
C ASP A 54 8.35 -2.16 9.40
N SER A 55 9.27 -2.30 8.43
CA SER A 55 8.92 -2.69 7.05
C SER A 55 8.27 -4.08 6.99
N TRP A 56 8.80 -5.04 7.74
CA TRP A 56 8.21 -6.38 7.81
C TRP A 56 6.80 -6.35 8.36
N LYS A 57 6.58 -5.58 9.45
CA LYS A 57 5.27 -5.43 10.07
C LYS A 57 4.27 -4.72 9.15
N GLN A 58 4.65 -3.59 8.55
CA GLN A 58 3.75 -2.82 7.66
C GLN A 58 3.48 -3.57 6.35
N GLY A 59 4.52 -4.09 5.71
CA GLY A 59 4.41 -4.88 4.49
C GLY A 59 3.65 -6.19 4.69
N GLY A 60 3.92 -6.89 5.79
CA GLY A 60 3.21 -8.12 6.17
C GLY A 60 1.71 -7.86 6.37
N ASN A 61 1.35 -6.82 7.14
CA ASN A 61 -0.04 -6.42 7.34
C ASN A 61 -0.74 -6.12 6.01
N ARG A 62 -0.04 -5.41 5.11
CA ARG A 62 -0.57 -5.08 3.78
C ARG A 62 -0.81 -6.32 2.93
N LEU A 63 0.18 -7.23 2.89
CA LEU A 63 0.10 -8.45 2.10
C LEU A 63 -0.99 -9.40 2.63
N ILE A 64 -0.98 -9.67 3.94
CA ILE A 64 -1.97 -10.56 4.57
C ILE A 64 -3.38 -10.02 4.40
N GLY A 65 -3.59 -8.72 4.63
CA GLY A 65 -4.89 -8.09 4.39
C GLY A 65 -5.35 -8.23 2.94
N THR A 66 -4.44 -8.01 1.98
CA THR A 66 -4.74 -8.17 0.55
C THR A 66 -5.12 -9.62 0.21
N VAL A 67 -4.44 -10.59 0.79
CA VAL A 67 -4.71 -12.03 0.57
C VAL A 67 -6.07 -12.41 1.17
N ILE A 68 -6.32 -12.09 2.45
CA ILE A 68 -7.60 -12.40 3.10
C ILE A 68 -8.75 -11.69 2.40
N GLY A 69 -8.61 -10.37 2.14
CA GLY A 69 -9.62 -9.57 1.46
C GLY A 69 -9.87 -10.04 0.02
N GLY A 70 -8.82 -10.49 -0.67
CA GLY A 70 -8.90 -11.04 -2.02
C GLY A 70 -9.69 -12.36 -2.08
N PHE A 71 -9.36 -13.33 -1.24
CA PHE A 71 -10.08 -14.59 -1.19
C PHE A 71 -11.54 -14.39 -0.73
N LEU A 72 -11.76 -13.58 0.28
CA LEU A 72 -13.10 -13.26 0.76
C LEU A 72 -13.91 -12.52 -0.31
N GLY A 73 -13.28 -11.58 -1.03
CA GLY A 73 -13.90 -10.86 -2.14
C GLY A 73 -14.32 -11.79 -3.28
N MET A 74 -13.46 -12.75 -3.64
CA MET A 74 -13.79 -13.77 -4.64
C MET A 74 -14.96 -14.64 -4.20
N ALA A 75 -14.98 -15.09 -2.95
CA ALA A 75 -16.06 -15.92 -2.40
C ALA A 75 -17.40 -15.17 -2.38
N LEU A 76 -17.41 -13.90 -1.94
CA LEU A 76 -18.63 -13.09 -1.91
C LEU A 76 -19.11 -12.68 -3.30
N PHE A 77 -18.18 -12.44 -4.22
CA PHE A 77 -18.55 -12.15 -5.62
C PHE A 77 -19.13 -13.38 -6.32
N TRP A 78 -18.57 -14.55 -6.05
CA TRP A 78 -19.15 -15.82 -6.48
C TRP A 78 -20.57 -16.01 -5.90
N LEU A 79 -20.75 -15.78 -4.60
CA LEU A 79 -22.07 -15.85 -3.94
C LEU A 79 -23.06 -14.86 -4.57
N TYR A 80 -22.61 -13.63 -4.85
CA TYR A 80 -23.42 -12.64 -5.56
C TYR A 80 -23.89 -13.15 -6.92
N ARG A 81 -23.03 -13.80 -7.70
CA ARG A 81 -23.41 -14.40 -8.99
C ARG A 81 -24.43 -15.51 -8.86
N VAL A 82 -24.29 -16.35 -7.85
CA VAL A 82 -25.24 -17.45 -7.60
C VAL A 82 -26.62 -16.91 -7.21
N LEU A 83 -26.66 -15.88 -6.37
CA LEU A 83 -27.90 -15.26 -5.90
C LEU A 83 -28.56 -14.35 -6.95
N ASN A 84 -27.79 -13.82 -7.87
CA ASN A 84 -28.25 -12.86 -8.90
C ASN A 84 -27.68 -13.21 -10.30
N PRO A 85 -28.16 -14.30 -10.93
CA PRO A 85 -27.65 -14.73 -12.23
C PRO A 85 -27.88 -13.71 -13.34
N SER A 86 -28.97 -12.91 -13.26
CA SER A 86 -29.30 -11.87 -14.26
C SER A 86 -28.42 -10.61 -14.11
N GLY A 87 -27.75 -10.41 -12.99
CA GLY A 87 -26.90 -9.24 -12.75
C GLY A 87 -27.65 -7.92 -12.54
N GLU A 88 -28.98 -7.93 -12.54
CA GLU A 88 -29.81 -6.72 -12.49
C GLU A 88 -29.77 -6.03 -11.10
N THR A 89 -29.66 -6.79 -10.02
CA THR A 89 -29.80 -6.27 -8.66
C THR A 89 -28.44 -5.97 -8.03
N ARG A 90 -27.81 -4.85 -8.42
CA ARG A 90 -26.56 -4.41 -7.78
C ARG A 90 -26.70 -4.06 -6.29
N ALA A 91 -27.90 -3.73 -5.82
CA ALA A 91 -28.16 -3.45 -4.41
C ALA A 91 -27.80 -4.61 -3.47
N LEU A 92 -27.80 -5.86 -3.97
CA LEU A 92 -27.36 -7.03 -3.20
C LEU A 92 -25.88 -6.98 -2.77
N LEU A 93 -25.06 -6.23 -3.47
CA LEU A 93 -23.65 -6.03 -3.10
C LEU A 93 -23.48 -5.27 -1.76
N VAL A 94 -24.47 -4.46 -1.35
CA VAL A 94 -24.40 -3.69 -0.11
C VAL A 94 -24.42 -4.59 1.14
N PRO A 95 -25.42 -5.47 1.32
CA PRO A 95 -25.41 -6.40 2.46
C PRO A 95 -24.26 -7.41 2.37
N LEU A 96 -23.83 -7.82 1.17
CA LEU A 96 -22.67 -8.69 1.00
C LEU A 96 -21.37 -7.99 1.41
N LEU A 97 -21.22 -6.70 1.14
CA LEU A 97 -20.08 -5.92 1.64
C LEU A 97 -20.08 -5.86 3.16
N ALA A 98 -21.24 -5.55 3.78
CA ALA A 98 -21.35 -5.49 5.25
C ALA A 98 -20.96 -6.84 5.88
N LEU A 99 -21.50 -7.95 5.36
CA LEU A 99 -21.13 -9.30 5.78
C LEU A 99 -19.63 -9.55 5.59
N GLY A 100 -19.10 -9.18 4.43
CA GLY A 100 -17.67 -9.35 4.12
C GLY A 100 -16.74 -8.61 5.07
N VAL A 101 -17.06 -7.37 5.43
CA VAL A 101 -16.27 -6.60 6.40
C VAL A 101 -16.31 -7.24 7.78
N VAL A 102 -17.48 -7.71 8.24
CA VAL A 102 -17.60 -8.42 9.53
C VAL A 102 -16.76 -9.71 9.52
N VAL A 103 -16.89 -10.52 8.47
CA VAL A 103 -16.09 -11.76 8.35
C VAL A 103 -14.60 -11.45 8.29
N LEU A 104 -14.19 -10.42 7.55
CA LEU A 104 -12.81 -9.97 7.48
C LEU A 104 -12.25 -9.57 8.85
N ILE A 105 -13.02 -8.83 9.64
CA ILE A 105 -12.63 -8.44 11.01
C ILE A 105 -12.43 -9.68 11.88
N VAL A 106 -13.37 -10.62 11.85
CA VAL A 106 -13.30 -11.87 12.62
C VAL A 106 -12.07 -12.69 12.20
N LEU A 107 -11.85 -12.87 10.89
CA LEU A 107 -10.67 -13.59 10.40
C LEU A 107 -9.36 -12.90 10.81
N ALA A 108 -9.29 -11.59 10.70
CA ALA A 108 -8.10 -10.84 11.10
C ALA A 108 -7.81 -10.97 12.61
N GLN A 109 -8.85 -11.08 13.45
CA GLN A 109 -8.70 -11.32 14.89
C GLN A 109 -8.24 -12.75 15.18
N ILE A 110 -8.84 -13.76 14.51
CA ILE A 110 -8.45 -15.17 14.66
C ILE A 110 -6.96 -15.37 14.30
N PHE A 111 -6.52 -14.75 13.21
CA PHE A 111 -5.12 -14.82 12.78
C PHE A 111 -4.19 -13.87 13.56
N GLN A 112 -4.70 -13.10 14.53
CA GLN A 112 -3.94 -12.11 15.32
C GLN A 112 -3.28 -11.00 14.48
N TRP A 113 -3.92 -10.61 13.38
CA TRP A 113 -3.48 -9.56 12.46
C TRP A 113 -4.53 -8.43 12.30
N PRO A 114 -4.91 -7.74 13.37
CA PRO A 114 -6.01 -6.75 13.33
C PRO A 114 -5.72 -5.58 12.38
N THR A 115 -4.46 -5.24 12.16
CA THR A 115 -4.04 -4.19 11.23
C THR A 115 -4.21 -4.57 9.75
N ALA A 116 -4.44 -5.86 9.44
CA ALA A 116 -4.74 -6.34 8.11
C ALA A 116 -6.17 -6.01 7.64
N VAL A 117 -7.06 -5.60 8.56
CA VAL A 117 -8.46 -5.25 8.26
C VAL A 117 -8.55 -4.11 7.24
N GLN A 118 -7.77 -3.03 7.43
CA GLN A 118 -7.82 -1.88 6.53
C GLN A 118 -7.47 -2.24 5.08
N PRO A 119 -6.29 -2.83 4.79
CA PRO A 119 -5.95 -3.21 3.42
C PRO A 119 -6.89 -4.29 2.86
N GLY A 120 -7.35 -5.22 3.69
CA GLY A 120 -8.29 -6.25 3.28
C GLY A 120 -9.65 -5.67 2.86
N SER A 121 -10.18 -4.71 3.61
CA SER A 121 -11.45 -4.04 3.28
C SER A 121 -11.35 -3.27 1.95
N VAL A 122 -10.23 -2.62 1.68
CA VAL A 122 -10.00 -1.92 0.39
C VAL A 122 -10.06 -2.91 -0.77
N VAL A 123 -9.37 -4.04 -0.66
CA VAL A 123 -9.36 -5.07 -1.72
C VAL A 123 -10.75 -5.69 -1.89
N LEU A 124 -11.45 -5.97 -0.79
CA LEU A 124 -12.82 -6.47 -0.81
C LEU A 124 -13.76 -5.52 -1.56
N CYS A 125 -13.73 -4.21 -1.25
CA CYS A 125 -14.53 -3.21 -1.95
C CYS A 125 -14.21 -3.16 -3.45
N ILE A 126 -12.92 -3.20 -3.82
CA ILE A 126 -12.50 -3.15 -5.23
C ILE A 126 -13.03 -4.38 -5.98
N ILE A 127 -12.96 -5.57 -5.40
CA ILE A 127 -13.43 -6.80 -6.04
C ILE A 127 -14.95 -6.75 -6.21
N LEU A 128 -15.69 -6.30 -5.21
CA LEU A 128 -17.15 -6.27 -5.27
C LEU A 128 -17.70 -5.20 -6.23
N PHE A 129 -17.08 -4.04 -6.33
CA PHE A 129 -17.66 -2.92 -7.07
C PHE A 129 -16.97 -2.58 -8.39
N ASN A 130 -15.68 -2.85 -8.51
CA ASN A 130 -14.88 -2.38 -9.65
C ASN A 130 -14.38 -3.50 -10.56
N THR A 131 -14.74 -4.76 -10.27
CA THR A 131 -14.21 -5.88 -11.05
C THR A 131 -15.27 -6.42 -12.01
N PRO A 132 -14.93 -6.64 -13.29
CA PRO A 132 -15.83 -7.29 -14.24
C PRO A 132 -16.16 -8.73 -13.84
N VAL A 133 -17.38 -9.15 -14.11
CA VAL A 133 -17.93 -10.45 -13.71
C VAL A 133 -17.09 -11.64 -14.21
N ASP A 134 -16.48 -11.51 -15.40
CA ASP A 134 -15.76 -12.63 -16.03
C ASP A 134 -14.31 -12.76 -15.59
N THR A 135 -13.75 -11.72 -14.96
CA THR A 135 -12.32 -11.65 -14.63
C THR A 135 -12.01 -11.48 -13.15
N TYR A 136 -13.01 -11.59 -12.26
CA TYR A 136 -12.83 -11.29 -10.84
C TYR A 136 -11.78 -12.17 -10.14
N VAL A 137 -11.63 -13.44 -10.55
CA VAL A 137 -10.62 -14.34 -9.98
C VAL A 137 -9.21 -13.91 -10.41
N SER A 138 -8.98 -13.75 -11.71
CA SER A 138 -7.66 -13.32 -12.21
C SER A 138 -7.29 -11.92 -11.71
N TYR A 139 -8.28 -11.03 -11.58
CA TYR A 139 -8.09 -9.71 -11.03
C TYR A 139 -7.64 -9.77 -9.55
N ALA A 140 -8.34 -10.56 -8.71
CA ALA A 140 -7.98 -10.72 -7.30
C ALA A 140 -6.57 -11.31 -7.12
N LEU A 141 -6.24 -12.37 -7.89
CA LEU A 141 -4.92 -13.00 -7.86
C LEU A 141 -3.82 -12.02 -8.28
N ASN A 142 -4.03 -11.26 -9.37
CA ASN A 142 -3.08 -10.23 -9.80
C ASN A 142 -2.87 -9.17 -8.71
N ARG A 143 -3.91 -8.76 -7.98
CA ARG A 143 -3.80 -7.84 -6.83
C ARG A 143 -2.89 -8.37 -5.73
N MET A 144 -3.06 -9.65 -5.37
CA MET A 144 -2.22 -10.28 -4.36
C MET A 144 -0.75 -10.30 -4.80
N VAL A 145 -0.49 -10.73 -6.04
CA VAL A 145 0.87 -10.81 -6.60
C VAL A 145 1.49 -9.42 -6.69
N ASP A 146 0.80 -8.43 -7.29
CA ASP A 146 1.34 -7.09 -7.47
C ASP A 146 1.62 -6.41 -6.11
N THR A 147 0.73 -6.57 -5.12
CA THR A 147 0.97 -6.07 -3.76
C THR A 147 2.19 -6.74 -3.14
N GLY A 148 2.32 -8.07 -3.29
CA GLY A 148 3.48 -8.83 -2.80
C GLY A 148 4.79 -8.35 -3.39
N VAL A 149 4.83 -8.16 -4.70
CA VAL A 149 6.00 -7.60 -5.40
C VAL A 149 6.36 -6.22 -4.84
N GLY A 150 5.39 -5.33 -4.69
CA GLY A 150 5.61 -3.99 -4.13
C GLY A 150 6.18 -4.02 -2.71
N VAL A 151 5.64 -4.87 -1.85
CA VAL A 151 6.15 -5.08 -0.48
C VAL A 151 7.59 -5.61 -0.48
N ILE A 152 7.90 -6.58 -1.34
CA ILE A 152 9.27 -7.11 -1.48
C ILE A 152 10.22 -6.00 -1.93
N PHE A 153 9.82 -5.17 -2.91
CA PHE A 153 10.62 -4.01 -3.34
C PHE A 153 10.91 -3.04 -2.21
N SER A 154 9.91 -2.71 -1.38
CA SER A 154 10.12 -1.81 -0.24
C SER A 154 11.10 -2.39 0.79
N MET A 155 10.98 -3.67 1.10
CA MET A 155 11.91 -4.36 1.99
C MET A 155 13.33 -4.41 1.43
N LEU A 156 13.47 -4.72 0.13
CA LEU A 156 14.75 -4.76 -0.55
C LEU A 156 15.44 -3.38 -0.53
N ILE A 157 14.72 -2.32 -0.85
CA ILE A 157 15.26 -0.96 -0.80
C ILE A 157 15.64 -0.57 0.63
N ASN A 158 14.83 -0.92 1.62
CA ASN A 158 15.16 -0.61 3.02
C ASN A 158 16.38 -1.39 3.51
N TYR A 159 16.56 -2.62 3.02
CA TYR A 159 17.74 -3.44 3.31
C TYR A 159 19.02 -2.91 2.64
N LEU A 160 18.93 -2.54 1.35
CA LEU A 160 20.08 -2.05 0.58
C LEU A 160 20.53 -0.64 1.00
N LEU A 161 19.58 0.18 1.48
CA LEU A 161 19.79 1.55 1.89
C LEU A 161 19.52 1.73 3.40
N PRO A 162 20.31 1.10 4.30
CA PRO A 162 20.10 1.25 5.73
C PRO A 162 20.30 2.72 6.16
N ARG A 163 19.57 3.11 7.19
CA ARG A 163 19.55 4.49 7.71
C ARG A 163 20.95 5.00 8.05
N GLU A 164 21.76 4.15 8.65
CA GLU A 164 23.12 4.45 9.08
C GLU A 164 24.07 4.90 7.94
N ARG A 165 23.85 4.40 6.73
CA ARG A 165 24.66 4.79 5.56
C ARG A 165 24.22 6.10 4.93
N LEU A 166 22.98 6.48 5.07
CA LEU A 166 22.39 7.63 4.38
C LEU A 166 22.29 8.89 5.26
N GLU A 167 22.26 8.77 6.59
CA GLU A 167 22.25 9.90 7.52
C GLU A 167 23.43 10.86 7.31
N PRO A 168 24.69 10.40 7.18
CA PRO A 168 25.83 11.29 6.99
C PRO A 168 25.72 12.12 5.69
N TRP A 169 25.16 11.55 4.64
CA TRP A 169 24.93 12.24 3.37
C TRP A 169 23.85 13.30 3.46
N LEU A 170 22.79 13.04 4.19
CA LEU A 170 21.71 14.00 4.42
C LEU A 170 22.13 15.15 5.31
N GLU A 171 22.94 14.91 6.33
CA GLU A 171 23.50 15.96 7.18
C GLU A 171 24.43 16.88 6.37
N LYS A 172 25.24 16.31 5.48
CA LYS A 172 26.10 17.07 4.58
C LYS A 172 25.31 17.97 3.62
N LEU A 173 24.21 17.47 3.08
CA LEU A 173 23.31 18.25 2.20
C LEU A 173 22.54 19.33 2.99
N ARG A 174 22.11 19.03 4.21
CA ARG A 174 21.45 19.99 5.11
C ARG A 174 22.39 21.09 5.60
N GLY A 175 23.63 20.72 5.93
CA GLY A 175 24.67 21.68 6.36
C GLY A 175 25.11 22.62 5.23
N SER A 176 25.08 22.16 3.98
CA SER A 176 25.34 22.98 2.80
C SER A 176 24.25 24.02 2.52
N SER A 177 22.99 23.66 2.77
CA SER A 177 21.83 24.56 2.57
C SER A 177 21.77 25.67 3.64
N GLY A 178 22.23 25.40 4.85
CA GLY A 178 22.28 26.40 5.93
C GLY A 178 23.38 27.45 5.76
N ARG A 179 24.46 27.14 5.02
CA ARG A 179 25.55 28.08 4.73
C ARG A 179 25.23 29.12 3.66
N VAL A 180 24.29 28.82 2.77
CA VAL A 180 23.88 29.76 1.72
C VAL A 180 22.99 30.87 2.27
N GLN A 181 22.30 30.65 3.38
CA GLN A 181 21.44 31.68 3.99
C GLN A 181 22.17 32.62 4.99
N SER A 182 23.39 32.28 5.39
CA SER A 182 24.17 33.10 6.32
C SER A 182 25.26 33.96 5.64
N GLY A 183 25.33 34.00 4.32
CA GLY A 183 26.32 34.70 3.51
C GLY A 183 25.88 36.05 2.91
N GLU A 184 24.68 36.53 3.22
CA GLU A 184 24.19 37.85 2.83
C GLU A 184 23.87 38.69 4.06
N SER A 185 24.87 39.31 4.61
CA SER A 185 24.76 40.47 5.49
C SER A 185 25.98 41.35 5.34
#